data_9a55c7846aa7126e1b70dc5d5fcac487
#
_entry.id   9a55c7846aa7126e1b70dc5d5fcac487
#
_cell.length_a   1.000
_cell.length_b   1.000
_cell.length_c   1.000
_cell.angle_alpha   90.00
_cell.angle_beta   90.00
_cell.angle_gamma   90.00
#
_symmetry.space_group_name_H-M   'P 1'
#
loop_
_entity.id
_entity.type
_entity.pdbx_description
1 polymer ?
#
loop_
_entity_poly.entity_id
_entity_poly.type
_entity_poly.pdbx_seq_one_letter_code
_entity_poly.pdbx_strand_id
1 'polypeptide(L)'
;KYGTQEALIEAVADVDAMIIRSDKATKEVIDAAKNLKVIVRAGAGYDNIDLQACTDRGVVAMNTPGQNSNAVAELAFGMMVYMARNFYNGKSGHELKGRKIGVHAYGNVGQNVGRIAKGFGMEVYAFDPFMTDEQIKAAGAIPMHTAEEMYSACDYISLHIPATDKTKNSINYELLSRMPKGGVLVNTARKEVINEAELVKLMAERPDFKYIADIAPDNAAEFAQFEGRYFFTPKKMGAQTAEANIKPGSAGAKHIVAYLQDGWNRFQVNK
;
A
#
# COMPACT_ATOMS: atom_id res chain seq x y z
N LYS A 1 19.68 -10.58 8.35
CA LYS A 1 20.30 -9.54 7.54
C LYS A 1 21.82 -9.62 7.65
N TYR A 2 22.50 -9.70 6.52
CA TYR A 2 23.97 -9.73 6.47
C TYR A 2 24.54 -8.31 6.48
N GLY A 3 25.72 -8.14 7.08
CA GLY A 3 26.35 -6.80 7.21
C GLY A 3 26.91 -6.28 5.91
N THR A 4 27.42 -7.18 5.05
CA THR A 4 28.02 -6.86 3.76
C THR A 4 27.51 -7.81 2.66
N GLN A 5 27.74 -7.42 1.40
CA GLN A 5 27.37 -8.24 0.24
C GLN A 5 28.23 -9.50 0.15
N GLU A 6 29.52 -9.39 0.50
CA GLU A 6 30.46 -10.51 0.54
C GLU A 6 30.02 -11.60 1.54
N ALA A 7 29.59 -11.20 2.74
CA ALA A 7 29.08 -12.12 3.74
C ALA A 7 27.80 -12.85 3.27
N LEU A 8 26.95 -12.16 2.48
CA LEU A 8 25.78 -12.79 1.88
C LEU A 8 26.19 -13.79 0.79
N ILE A 9 27.14 -13.43 -0.08
CA ILE A 9 27.69 -14.32 -1.13
C ILE A 9 28.25 -15.60 -0.53
N GLU A 10 29.02 -15.49 0.54
CA GLU A 10 29.58 -16.67 1.24
C GLU A 10 28.46 -17.55 1.85
N ALA A 11 27.46 -16.91 2.47
CA ALA A 11 26.37 -17.62 3.15
C ALA A 11 25.41 -18.36 2.22
N VAL A 12 25.35 -18.00 0.93
CA VAL A 12 24.43 -18.62 -0.03
C VAL A 12 25.04 -19.69 -0.91
N ALA A 13 26.34 -19.99 -0.74
CA ALA A 13 27.09 -20.83 -1.68
C ALA A 13 26.52 -22.24 -1.90
N ASP A 14 25.87 -22.83 -0.89
CA ASP A 14 25.35 -24.22 -0.90
C ASP A 14 23.84 -24.33 -0.61
N VAL A 15 23.08 -23.19 -0.65
CA VAL A 15 21.65 -23.21 -0.32
C VAL A 15 20.77 -23.61 -1.51
N ASP A 16 19.72 -24.38 -1.26
CA ASP A 16 18.68 -24.74 -2.25
C ASP A 16 17.56 -23.70 -2.35
N ALA A 17 17.31 -22.95 -1.27
CA ALA A 17 16.25 -21.96 -1.20
C ALA A 17 16.64 -20.78 -0.34
N MET A 18 16.09 -19.60 -0.64
CA MET A 18 16.43 -18.37 0.05
C MET A 18 15.18 -17.54 0.36
N ILE A 19 15.10 -17.00 1.59
CA ILE A 19 14.16 -15.93 1.94
C ILE A 19 14.94 -14.66 2.22
N ILE A 20 14.63 -13.60 1.51
CA ILE A 20 15.20 -12.27 1.77
C ILE A 20 14.12 -11.27 2.10
N ARG A 21 14.46 -10.19 2.81
CA ARG A 21 13.56 -9.07 3.07
C ARG A 21 14.14 -7.76 2.56
N SER A 22 15.30 -7.37 3.02
CA SER A 22 15.97 -6.11 2.70
C SER A 22 17.38 -6.28 2.13
N ASP A 23 17.94 -7.48 2.17
CA ASP A 23 19.19 -7.78 1.51
C ASP A 23 18.98 -7.78 -0.01
N LYS A 24 20.01 -7.43 -0.77
CA LYS A 24 19.95 -7.39 -2.23
C LYS A 24 20.47 -8.70 -2.80
N ALA A 25 19.62 -9.45 -3.50
CA ALA A 25 20.01 -10.60 -4.30
C ALA A 25 20.42 -10.12 -5.69
N THR A 26 21.64 -9.62 -5.78
CA THR A 26 22.25 -9.19 -7.04
C THR A 26 22.65 -10.40 -7.88
N LYS A 27 23.07 -10.16 -9.14
CA LYS A 27 23.57 -11.20 -10.03
C LYS A 27 24.68 -12.03 -9.35
N GLU A 28 25.63 -11.39 -8.67
CA GLU A 28 26.76 -12.03 -8.00
C GLU A 28 26.28 -12.96 -6.88
N VAL A 29 25.27 -12.58 -6.11
CA VAL A 29 24.67 -13.42 -5.06
C VAL A 29 23.99 -14.65 -5.68
N ILE A 30 23.21 -14.44 -6.75
CA ILE A 30 22.49 -15.52 -7.44
C ILE A 30 23.48 -16.47 -8.11
N ASP A 31 24.55 -15.97 -8.71
CA ASP A 31 25.60 -16.78 -9.34
C ASP A 31 26.41 -17.61 -8.32
N ALA A 32 26.62 -17.08 -7.12
CA ALA A 32 27.31 -17.77 -6.03
C ALA A 32 26.46 -18.93 -5.46
N ALA A 33 25.15 -18.79 -5.45
CA ALA A 33 24.20 -19.77 -4.91
C ALA A 33 23.96 -20.93 -5.92
N LYS A 34 24.93 -21.83 -6.06
CA LYS A 34 24.98 -22.84 -7.13
C LYS A 34 23.81 -23.81 -7.13
N ASN A 35 23.27 -24.15 -5.96
CA ASN A 35 22.17 -25.11 -5.78
C ASN A 35 20.79 -24.42 -5.70
N LEU A 36 20.73 -23.09 -5.76
CA LEU A 36 19.52 -22.32 -5.56
C LEU A 36 18.43 -22.65 -6.61
N LYS A 37 17.25 -23.05 -6.13
CA LYS A 37 16.07 -23.38 -6.93
C LYS A 37 15.00 -22.30 -6.84
N VAL A 38 14.90 -21.67 -5.67
CA VAL A 38 13.85 -20.69 -5.38
C VAL A 38 14.32 -19.60 -4.42
N ILE A 39 13.99 -18.36 -4.73
CA ILE A 39 14.16 -17.21 -3.84
C ILE A 39 12.81 -16.56 -3.58
N VAL A 40 12.51 -16.24 -2.31
CA VAL A 40 11.26 -15.55 -1.96
C VAL A 40 11.56 -14.24 -1.24
N ARG A 41 11.06 -13.14 -1.77
CA ARG A 41 11.07 -11.88 -1.05
C ARG A 41 9.92 -11.83 -0.04
N ALA A 42 10.24 -11.69 1.24
CA ALA A 42 9.28 -11.54 2.32
C ALA A 42 8.63 -10.14 2.29
N GLY A 43 7.66 -9.96 1.41
CA GLY A 43 6.91 -8.72 1.19
C GLY A 43 6.41 -8.58 -0.25
N ALA A 44 5.73 -7.48 -0.56
CA ALA A 44 5.10 -7.26 -1.88
C ALA A 44 6.08 -6.77 -2.96
N GLY A 45 6.93 -5.76 -2.66
CA GLY A 45 7.96 -5.28 -3.61
C GLY A 45 9.07 -6.33 -3.77
N TYR A 46 9.75 -6.34 -4.89
CA TYR A 46 10.84 -7.29 -5.21
C TYR A 46 11.98 -6.65 -6.00
N ASP A 47 12.09 -5.33 -5.93
CA ASP A 47 13.11 -4.50 -6.56
C ASP A 47 14.54 -4.78 -6.06
N ASN A 48 14.68 -5.54 -4.99
CA ASN A 48 15.94 -6.01 -4.43
C ASN A 48 16.37 -7.40 -4.93
N ILE A 49 15.68 -7.99 -5.92
CA ILE A 49 16.07 -9.24 -6.58
C ILE A 49 16.40 -8.95 -8.05
N ASP A 50 17.54 -9.42 -8.51
CA ASP A 50 17.87 -9.44 -9.93
C ASP A 50 17.07 -10.56 -10.63
N LEU A 51 15.91 -10.19 -11.19
CA LEU A 51 14.99 -11.14 -11.83
C LEU A 51 15.59 -11.77 -13.09
N GLN A 52 16.42 -11.01 -13.84
CA GLN A 52 17.04 -11.53 -15.05
C GLN A 52 18.06 -12.61 -14.69
N ALA A 53 18.91 -12.36 -13.69
CA ALA A 53 19.84 -13.35 -13.20
C ALA A 53 19.15 -14.62 -12.67
N CYS A 54 18.00 -14.46 -11.99
CA CYS A 54 17.18 -15.62 -11.59
C CYS A 54 16.70 -16.43 -12.80
N THR A 55 16.16 -15.74 -13.82
CA THR A 55 15.67 -16.39 -15.04
C THR A 55 16.80 -17.12 -15.80
N ASP A 56 17.93 -16.47 -15.99
CA ASP A 56 19.11 -17.04 -16.67
C ASP A 56 19.65 -18.32 -15.98
N ARG A 57 19.47 -18.39 -14.65
CA ARG A 57 19.87 -19.52 -13.81
C ARG A 57 18.76 -20.57 -13.58
N GLY A 58 17.55 -20.36 -14.12
CA GLY A 58 16.41 -21.22 -13.85
C GLY A 58 15.92 -21.18 -12.40
N VAL A 59 16.24 -20.13 -11.65
CA VAL A 59 15.80 -19.92 -10.26
C VAL A 59 14.42 -19.24 -10.28
N VAL A 60 13.46 -19.81 -9.56
CA VAL A 60 12.13 -19.19 -9.39
C VAL A 60 12.20 -18.09 -8.34
N ALA A 61 11.90 -16.86 -8.74
CA ALA A 61 11.77 -15.73 -7.82
C ALA A 61 10.29 -15.49 -7.50
N MET A 62 9.94 -15.45 -6.21
CA MET A 62 8.59 -15.19 -5.72
C MET A 62 8.56 -14.04 -4.72
N ASN A 63 7.38 -13.46 -4.51
CA ASN A 63 7.12 -12.51 -3.44
C ASN A 63 5.99 -13.00 -2.52
N THR A 64 5.69 -12.23 -1.46
CA THR A 64 4.59 -12.52 -0.53
C THR A 64 3.64 -11.32 -0.45
N PRO A 65 2.81 -11.07 -1.48
CA PRO A 65 1.92 -9.93 -1.52
C PRO A 65 0.81 -10.05 -0.46
N GLY A 66 0.32 -8.91 0.02
CA GLY A 66 -0.86 -8.86 0.89
C GLY A 66 -0.61 -9.14 2.37
N GLN A 67 0.57 -9.60 2.78
CA GLN A 67 0.83 -10.03 4.16
C GLN A 67 0.79 -8.89 5.20
N ASN A 68 1.02 -7.66 4.78
CA ASN A 68 0.93 -6.46 5.61
C ASN A 68 -0.34 -5.62 5.36
N SER A 69 -1.24 -6.08 4.51
CA SER A 69 -2.35 -5.27 4.01
C SER A 69 -3.34 -4.89 5.10
N ASN A 70 -3.58 -5.79 6.07
CA ASN A 70 -4.45 -5.50 7.19
C ASN A 70 -3.86 -4.40 8.10
N ALA A 71 -2.56 -4.45 8.39
CA ALA A 71 -1.91 -3.43 9.21
C ALA A 71 -2.00 -2.03 8.57
N VAL A 72 -1.81 -1.93 7.25
CA VAL A 72 -1.97 -0.67 6.51
C VAL A 72 -3.41 -0.16 6.59
N ALA A 73 -4.39 -1.05 6.45
CA ALA A 73 -5.81 -0.70 6.54
C ALA A 73 -6.18 -0.23 7.95
N GLU A 74 -5.69 -0.88 8.98
CA GLU A 74 -5.89 -0.45 10.38
C GLU A 74 -5.28 0.92 10.65
N LEU A 75 -4.07 1.20 10.14
CA LEU A 75 -3.46 2.53 10.25
C LEU A 75 -4.32 3.60 9.57
N ALA A 76 -4.85 3.33 8.37
CA ALA A 76 -5.72 4.26 7.67
C ALA A 76 -6.94 4.63 8.53
N PHE A 77 -7.58 3.63 9.17
CA PHE A 77 -8.70 3.87 10.08
C PHE A 77 -8.30 4.58 11.36
N GLY A 78 -7.17 4.23 11.97
CA GLY A 78 -6.64 4.95 13.12
C GLY A 78 -6.46 6.44 12.84
N MET A 79 -5.88 6.79 11.69
CA MET A 79 -5.72 8.17 11.25
C MET A 79 -7.06 8.85 10.94
N MET A 80 -8.01 8.14 10.28
CA MET A 80 -9.35 8.69 10.01
C MET A 80 -10.10 9.00 11.31
N VAL A 81 -10.10 8.08 12.28
CA VAL A 81 -10.74 8.30 13.58
C VAL A 81 -10.08 9.46 14.32
N TYR A 82 -8.74 9.51 14.34
CA TYR A 82 -7.98 10.60 14.96
C TYR A 82 -8.35 11.96 14.37
N MET A 83 -8.40 12.07 13.03
CA MET A 83 -8.82 13.27 12.33
C MET A 83 -10.29 13.63 12.61
N ALA A 84 -11.20 12.65 12.52
CA ALA A 84 -12.63 12.84 12.75
C ALA A 84 -12.95 13.32 14.16
N ARG A 85 -12.14 12.96 15.14
CA ARG A 85 -12.26 13.35 16.54
C ARG A 85 -11.37 14.56 16.92
N ASN A 86 -11.03 15.40 15.93
CA ASN A 86 -10.21 16.61 16.09
C ASN A 86 -8.91 16.35 16.88
N PHE A 87 -8.18 15.28 16.53
CA PHE A 87 -6.92 14.89 17.19
C PHE A 87 -7.03 14.71 18.71
N TYR A 88 -8.22 14.37 19.20
CA TYR A 88 -8.54 14.22 20.62
C TYR A 88 -8.23 15.48 21.47
N ASN A 89 -8.41 16.67 20.88
CA ASN A 89 -8.10 17.96 21.51
C ASN A 89 -9.19 18.49 22.47
N GLY A 90 -10.16 17.64 22.83
CA GLY A 90 -11.28 17.98 23.72
C GLY A 90 -12.49 18.64 23.05
N LYS A 91 -12.39 19.00 21.75
CA LYS A 91 -13.53 19.53 20.99
C LYS A 91 -14.36 18.40 20.38
N SER A 92 -15.65 18.66 20.19
CA SER A 92 -16.54 17.72 19.51
C SER A 92 -16.10 17.49 18.06
N GLY A 93 -15.98 16.22 17.67
CA GLY A 93 -15.75 15.76 16.32
C GLY A 93 -17.01 15.20 15.68
N HIS A 94 -16.83 14.29 14.73
CA HIS A 94 -17.91 13.57 14.06
C HIS A 94 -17.64 12.06 14.01
N GLU A 95 -18.64 11.29 13.61
CA GLU A 95 -18.57 9.84 13.43
C GLU A 95 -18.29 9.48 11.98
N LEU A 96 -17.69 8.30 11.77
CA LEU A 96 -17.51 7.71 10.45
C LEU A 96 -18.77 6.98 9.97
N LYS A 97 -19.64 6.54 10.91
CA LYS A 97 -20.89 5.82 10.60
C LYS A 97 -21.78 6.64 9.65
N GLY A 98 -22.29 5.98 8.62
CA GLY A 98 -23.13 6.59 7.60
C GLY A 98 -22.38 7.46 6.58
N ARG A 99 -21.05 7.59 6.69
CA ARG A 99 -20.22 8.29 5.70
C ARG A 99 -19.88 7.36 4.54
N LYS A 100 -19.62 7.96 3.38
CA LYS A 100 -19.20 7.27 2.16
C LYS A 100 -17.69 7.28 2.04
N ILE A 101 -17.09 6.09 1.84
CA ILE A 101 -15.66 5.96 1.56
C ILE A 101 -15.45 5.39 0.16
N GLY A 102 -14.70 6.11 -0.67
CA GLY A 102 -14.17 5.64 -1.95
C GLY A 102 -12.78 5.03 -1.76
N VAL A 103 -12.61 3.82 -2.22
CA VAL A 103 -11.33 3.10 -2.17
C VAL A 103 -10.73 3.08 -3.57
N HIS A 104 -9.67 3.86 -3.78
CA HIS A 104 -8.97 3.97 -5.06
C HIS A 104 -7.89 2.90 -5.16
N ALA A 105 -8.10 1.91 -6.01
CA ALA A 105 -7.54 0.57 -6.12
C ALA A 105 -8.01 -0.41 -5.02
N TYR A 106 -8.71 -1.46 -5.46
CA TYR A 106 -9.39 -2.39 -4.56
C TYR A 106 -8.69 -3.75 -4.46
N GLY A 107 -7.33 -3.70 -4.48
CA GLY A 107 -6.46 -4.85 -4.26
C GLY A 107 -6.39 -5.28 -2.78
N ASN A 108 -5.28 -5.91 -2.38
CA ASN A 108 -5.12 -6.48 -1.03
C ASN A 108 -5.37 -5.47 0.12
N VAL A 109 -4.84 -4.26 0.02
CA VAL A 109 -5.04 -3.21 1.05
C VAL A 109 -6.46 -2.65 0.96
N GLY A 110 -6.91 -2.29 -0.26
CA GLY A 110 -8.23 -1.71 -0.48
C GLY A 110 -9.37 -2.59 0.03
N GLN A 111 -9.32 -3.90 -0.19
CA GLN A 111 -10.32 -4.85 0.33
C GLN A 111 -10.33 -4.93 1.85
N ASN A 112 -9.16 -4.85 2.51
CA ASN A 112 -9.10 -4.76 3.97
C ASN A 112 -9.69 -3.44 4.48
N VAL A 113 -9.42 -2.32 3.79
CA VAL A 113 -10.05 -1.02 4.10
C VAL A 113 -11.56 -1.12 3.96
N GLY A 114 -12.07 -1.68 2.85
CA GLY A 114 -13.51 -1.89 2.65
C GLY A 114 -14.15 -2.74 3.75
N ARG A 115 -13.50 -3.82 4.16
CA ARG A 115 -13.97 -4.69 5.26
C ARG A 115 -14.05 -3.94 6.59
N ILE A 116 -13.01 -3.17 6.94
CA ILE A 116 -13.00 -2.38 8.18
C ILE A 116 -14.03 -1.25 8.12
N ALA A 117 -14.15 -0.57 6.98
CA ALA A 117 -15.15 0.48 6.75
C ALA A 117 -16.58 0.02 7.04
N LYS A 118 -16.94 -1.19 6.60
CA LYS A 118 -18.23 -1.79 6.91
C LYS A 118 -18.43 -1.99 8.41
N GLY A 119 -17.39 -2.40 9.14
CA GLY A 119 -17.43 -2.52 10.60
C GLY A 119 -17.69 -1.17 11.30
N PHE A 120 -17.29 -0.07 10.70
CA PHE A 120 -17.63 1.29 11.14
C PHE A 120 -19.00 1.79 10.67
N GLY A 121 -19.75 0.98 9.89
CA GLY A 121 -21.04 1.36 9.34
C GLY A 121 -20.94 2.42 8.22
N MET A 122 -19.81 2.45 7.49
CA MET A 122 -19.64 3.29 6.30
C MET A 122 -20.19 2.58 5.06
N GLU A 123 -20.62 3.37 4.06
CA GLU A 123 -20.89 2.87 2.71
C GLU A 123 -19.57 2.80 1.93
N VAL A 124 -19.28 1.66 1.31
CA VAL A 124 -17.99 1.42 0.64
C VAL A 124 -18.18 1.42 -0.87
N TYR A 125 -17.50 2.34 -1.53
CA TYR A 125 -17.38 2.45 -2.98
C TYR A 125 -15.95 2.13 -3.40
N ALA A 126 -15.75 1.54 -4.57
CA ALA A 126 -14.42 1.19 -5.05
C ALA A 126 -14.28 1.44 -6.55
N PHE A 127 -13.12 1.98 -6.92
CA PHE A 127 -12.67 2.07 -8.30
C PHE A 127 -11.32 1.34 -8.45
N ASP A 128 -11.27 0.37 -9.35
CA ASP A 128 -10.06 -0.35 -9.72
C ASP A 128 -10.16 -0.76 -11.21
N PRO A 129 -9.29 -0.24 -12.10
CA PRO A 129 -9.37 -0.52 -13.54
C PRO A 129 -9.00 -1.97 -13.89
N PHE A 130 -8.51 -2.77 -12.94
CA PHE A 130 -8.11 -4.17 -13.14
C PHE A 130 -9.11 -5.16 -12.53
N MET A 131 -10.21 -4.68 -11.96
CA MET A 131 -11.27 -5.53 -11.39
C MET A 131 -12.59 -5.30 -12.11
N THR A 132 -13.35 -6.39 -12.30
CA THR A 132 -14.73 -6.28 -12.82
C THR A 132 -15.68 -5.85 -11.72
N ASP A 133 -16.85 -5.36 -12.11
CA ASP A 133 -17.93 -5.00 -11.17
C ASP A 133 -18.31 -6.16 -10.25
N GLU A 134 -18.37 -7.38 -10.82
CA GLU A 134 -18.70 -8.59 -10.08
C GLU A 134 -17.64 -8.90 -9.01
N GLN A 135 -16.36 -8.71 -9.34
CA GLN A 135 -15.27 -8.91 -8.38
C GLN A 135 -15.32 -7.88 -7.26
N ILE A 136 -15.58 -6.60 -7.58
CA ILE A 136 -15.73 -5.53 -6.57
C ILE A 136 -16.93 -5.81 -5.67
N LYS A 137 -18.09 -6.19 -6.24
CA LYS A 137 -19.31 -6.55 -5.49
C LYS A 137 -19.08 -7.77 -4.61
N ALA A 138 -18.42 -8.81 -5.13
CA ALA A 138 -18.11 -10.02 -4.36
C ALA A 138 -17.14 -9.71 -3.20
N ALA A 139 -16.22 -8.76 -3.37
CA ALA A 139 -15.34 -8.26 -2.32
C ALA A 139 -16.03 -7.23 -1.41
N GLY A 140 -17.31 -6.93 -1.69
CA GLY A 140 -18.21 -6.24 -0.82
C GLY A 140 -18.21 -4.71 -0.93
N ALA A 141 -17.84 -4.12 -2.04
CA ALA A 141 -17.97 -2.70 -2.31
C ALA A 141 -18.95 -2.44 -3.46
N ILE A 142 -19.39 -1.20 -3.58
CA ILE A 142 -20.17 -0.71 -4.72
C ILE A 142 -19.16 -0.27 -5.79
N PRO A 143 -19.19 -0.87 -7.00
CA PRO A 143 -18.26 -0.49 -8.04
C PRO A 143 -18.54 0.92 -8.57
N MET A 144 -17.46 1.64 -8.87
CA MET A 144 -17.45 2.91 -9.58
C MET A 144 -16.68 2.74 -10.88
N HIS A 145 -17.12 3.38 -11.94
CA HIS A 145 -16.56 3.19 -13.28
C HIS A 145 -15.44 4.17 -13.60
N THR A 146 -15.41 5.30 -12.90
CA THR A 146 -14.33 6.30 -13.02
C THR A 146 -13.92 6.82 -11.65
N ALA A 147 -12.69 7.36 -11.57
CA ALA A 147 -12.23 8.03 -10.37
C ALA A 147 -13.09 9.29 -10.09
N GLU A 148 -13.45 10.03 -11.12
CA GLU A 148 -14.25 11.24 -11.03
C GLU A 148 -15.63 11.00 -10.41
N GLU A 149 -16.29 9.90 -10.82
CA GLU A 149 -17.56 9.46 -10.23
C GLU A 149 -17.40 9.19 -8.73
N MET A 150 -16.38 8.40 -8.37
CA MET A 150 -16.13 8.04 -6.97
C MET A 150 -15.80 9.25 -6.10
N TYR A 151 -14.92 10.15 -6.59
CA TYR A 151 -14.54 11.35 -5.84
C TYR A 151 -15.71 12.31 -5.63
N SER A 152 -16.60 12.42 -6.62
CA SER A 152 -17.81 13.25 -6.50
C SER A 152 -18.84 12.69 -5.50
N ALA A 153 -18.82 11.39 -5.24
CA ALA A 153 -19.82 10.72 -4.40
C ALA A 153 -19.39 10.50 -2.94
N CYS A 154 -18.07 10.53 -2.63
CA CYS A 154 -17.56 10.04 -1.36
C CYS A 154 -17.01 11.13 -0.46
N ASP A 155 -17.31 11.03 0.85
CA ASP A 155 -16.81 11.93 1.90
C ASP A 155 -15.31 11.69 2.18
N TYR A 156 -14.89 10.44 2.07
CA TYR A 156 -13.51 9.96 2.28
C TYR A 156 -13.00 9.29 1.01
N ILE A 157 -11.77 9.60 0.62
CA ILE A 157 -11.06 8.84 -0.42
C ILE A 157 -9.81 8.24 0.17
N SER A 158 -9.67 6.92 0.09
CA SER A 158 -8.49 6.19 0.54
C SER A 158 -7.70 5.66 -0.64
N LEU A 159 -6.43 6.07 -0.74
CA LEU A 159 -5.54 5.76 -1.86
C LEU A 159 -4.74 4.49 -1.60
N HIS A 160 -4.80 3.55 -2.54
CA HIS A 160 -4.03 2.29 -2.53
C HIS A 160 -3.40 1.97 -3.88
N ILE A 161 -3.36 2.97 -4.76
CA ILE A 161 -2.76 2.88 -6.10
C ILE A 161 -1.22 2.80 -6.01
N PRO A 162 -0.55 1.98 -6.85
CA PRO A 162 0.90 1.99 -6.95
C PRO A 162 1.39 3.27 -7.64
N ALA A 163 2.61 3.70 -7.34
CA ALA A 163 3.28 4.74 -8.11
C ALA A 163 3.87 4.15 -9.39
N THR A 164 3.33 4.58 -10.53
CA THR A 164 3.76 4.23 -11.88
C THR A 164 3.77 5.49 -12.74
N ASP A 165 4.32 5.44 -13.94
CA ASP A 165 4.29 6.58 -14.87
C ASP A 165 2.86 7.07 -15.16
N LYS A 166 1.87 6.17 -15.11
CA LYS A 166 0.45 6.51 -15.34
C LYS A 166 -0.25 7.08 -14.11
N THR A 167 0.20 6.73 -12.93
CA THR A 167 -0.46 7.13 -11.65
C THR A 167 0.26 8.26 -10.94
N LYS A 168 1.49 8.57 -11.33
CA LYS A 168 2.25 9.70 -10.80
C LYS A 168 1.50 11.01 -11.06
N ASN A 169 1.30 11.81 -10.01
CA ASN A 169 0.55 13.07 -10.04
C ASN A 169 -0.90 12.95 -10.57
N SER A 170 -1.47 11.75 -10.62
CA SER A 170 -2.84 11.55 -11.09
C SER A 170 -3.89 12.06 -10.11
N ILE A 171 -3.55 12.17 -8.84
CA ILE A 171 -4.41 12.77 -7.81
C ILE A 171 -4.10 14.27 -7.76
N ASN A 172 -4.85 15.01 -8.55
CA ASN A 172 -4.63 16.40 -8.87
C ASN A 172 -5.77 17.30 -8.36
N TYR A 173 -5.65 18.60 -8.57
CA TYR A 173 -6.63 19.60 -8.17
C TYR A 173 -8.01 19.33 -8.78
N GLU A 174 -8.08 19.02 -10.09
CA GLU A 174 -9.34 18.79 -10.79
C GLU A 174 -10.12 17.63 -10.17
N LEU A 175 -9.44 16.51 -9.89
CA LEU A 175 -10.04 15.33 -9.30
C LEU A 175 -10.48 15.59 -7.84
N LEU A 176 -9.61 16.19 -7.04
CA LEU A 176 -9.86 16.46 -5.61
C LEU A 176 -10.96 17.52 -5.40
N SER A 177 -11.07 18.51 -6.30
CA SER A 177 -12.09 19.56 -6.22
C SER A 177 -13.52 19.01 -6.34
N ARG A 178 -13.69 17.82 -6.93
CA ARG A 178 -14.99 17.14 -7.06
C ARG A 178 -15.52 16.59 -5.73
N MET A 179 -14.65 16.41 -4.73
CA MET A 179 -15.08 15.85 -3.44
C MET A 179 -16.09 16.74 -2.73
N PRO A 180 -17.10 16.16 -2.07
CA PRO A 180 -18.10 16.89 -1.28
C PRO A 180 -17.48 17.83 -0.24
N LYS A 181 -18.26 18.78 0.27
CA LYS A 181 -17.83 19.63 1.37
C LYS A 181 -17.45 18.79 2.60
N GLY A 182 -16.29 19.09 3.18
CA GLY A 182 -15.74 18.34 4.30
C GLY A 182 -14.96 17.08 3.88
N GLY A 183 -14.64 16.95 2.59
CA GLY A 183 -13.90 15.82 2.03
C GLY A 183 -12.56 15.56 2.71
N VAL A 184 -12.21 14.29 2.88
CA VAL A 184 -10.97 13.82 3.51
C VAL A 184 -10.21 12.90 2.56
N LEU A 185 -9.00 13.29 2.19
CA LEU A 185 -8.07 12.44 1.44
C LEU A 185 -7.18 11.66 2.41
N VAL A 186 -7.10 10.34 2.21
CA VAL A 186 -6.30 9.41 3.02
C VAL A 186 -5.26 8.74 2.13
N ASN A 187 -3.98 8.96 2.39
CA ASN A 187 -2.91 8.36 1.60
C ASN A 187 -2.03 7.42 2.45
N THR A 188 -2.23 6.13 2.32
CA THR A 188 -1.33 5.10 2.83
C THR A 188 -0.55 4.38 1.73
N ALA A 189 -0.66 4.87 0.48
CA ALA A 189 0.00 4.29 -0.69
C ALA A 189 1.40 4.89 -0.92
N ARG A 190 1.48 5.87 -1.80
CA ARG A 190 2.71 6.56 -2.21
C ARG A 190 2.44 8.06 -2.33
N LYS A 191 3.41 8.91 -1.93
CA LYS A 191 3.28 10.36 -2.08
C LYS A 191 3.29 10.79 -3.55
N GLU A 192 4.06 10.08 -4.38
CA GLU A 192 4.26 10.37 -5.80
C GLU A 192 2.98 10.32 -6.64
N VAL A 193 1.91 9.69 -6.14
CA VAL A 193 0.64 9.65 -6.86
C VAL A 193 -0.14 10.96 -6.76
N ILE A 194 0.21 11.81 -5.80
CA ILE A 194 -0.45 13.10 -5.56
C ILE A 194 0.36 14.22 -6.21
N ASN A 195 -0.31 15.15 -6.89
CA ASN A 195 0.26 16.44 -7.22
C ASN A 195 0.23 17.32 -5.95
N GLU A 196 1.34 17.33 -5.22
CA GLU A 196 1.42 17.96 -3.89
C GLU A 196 1.19 19.47 -3.94
N ALA A 197 1.67 20.15 -4.99
CA ALA A 197 1.47 21.60 -5.15
C ALA A 197 0.00 21.92 -5.39
N GLU A 198 -0.69 21.12 -6.19
CA GLU A 198 -2.12 21.28 -6.45
C GLU A 198 -2.98 20.92 -5.23
N LEU A 199 -2.56 19.96 -4.41
CA LEU A 199 -3.21 19.67 -3.14
C LEU A 199 -3.12 20.85 -2.17
N VAL A 200 -1.96 21.49 -2.05
CA VAL A 200 -1.78 22.71 -1.23
C VAL A 200 -2.69 23.83 -1.73
N LYS A 201 -2.74 24.04 -3.06
CA LYS A 201 -3.65 25.02 -3.66
C LYS A 201 -5.12 24.75 -3.30
N LEU A 202 -5.56 23.50 -3.45
CA LEU A 202 -6.92 23.09 -3.10
C LEU A 202 -7.22 23.34 -1.62
N MET A 203 -6.31 22.97 -0.73
CA MET A 203 -6.51 23.16 0.73
C MET A 203 -6.54 24.64 1.14
N ALA A 204 -5.88 25.53 0.40
CA ALA A 204 -5.98 26.96 0.59
C ALA A 204 -7.35 27.52 0.18
N GLU A 205 -7.91 27.04 -0.93
CA GLU A 205 -9.22 27.43 -1.45
C GLU A 205 -10.40 26.75 -0.73
N ARG A 206 -10.19 25.55 -0.19
CA ARG A 206 -11.18 24.71 0.50
C ARG A 206 -10.82 24.53 1.98
N PRO A 207 -11.23 25.48 2.88
CA PRO A 207 -10.93 25.39 4.32
C PRO A 207 -11.62 24.21 5.02
N ASP A 208 -12.56 23.57 4.37
CA ASP A 208 -13.25 22.34 4.82
C ASP A 208 -12.50 21.05 4.49
N PHE A 209 -11.57 21.09 3.52
CA PHE A 209 -10.85 19.91 3.02
C PHE A 209 -9.74 19.48 3.98
N LYS A 210 -9.55 18.15 4.12
CA LYS A 210 -8.56 17.58 5.03
C LYS A 210 -7.69 16.54 4.33
N TYR A 211 -6.43 16.42 4.76
CA TYR A 211 -5.48 15.45 4.24
C TYR A 211 -4.75 14.71 5.36
N ILE A 212 -4.74 13.38 5.29
CA ILE A 212 -3.98 12.52 6.21
C ILE A 212 -3.14 11.50 5.43
N ALA A 213 -1.88 11.28 5.86
CA ALA A 213 -0.98 10.40 5.12
C ALA A 213 -0.02 9.62 6.02
N ASP A 214 0.27 8.40 5.58
CA ASP A 214 1.34 7.56 6.13
C ASP A 214 2.68 7.91 5.47
N ILE A 215 3.19 9.01 5.76
CA ILE A 215 4.42 9.72 5.41
C ILE A 215 4.12 11.16 4.96
N ALA A 216 4.94 12.09 5.42
CA ALA A 216 4.82 13.50 5.03
C ALA A 216 5.13 13.66 3.52
N PRO A 217 4.41 14.56 2.82
CA PRO A 217 4.73 14.98 1.46
C PRO A 217 6.08 15.74 1.43
N ASP A 218 6.66 15.89 0.24
CA ASP A 218 7.95 16.61 0.09
C ASP A 218 7.83 18.09 0.46
N ASN A 219 6.66 18.69 0.21
CA ASN A 219 6.34 20.06 0.56
C ASN A 219 5.63 20.20 1.94
N ALA A 220 5.89 19.30 2.88
CA ALA A 220 5.21 19.24 4.20
C ALA A 220 5.22 20.59 4.96
N ALA A 221 6.26 21.41 4.78
CA ALA A 221 6.34 22.74 5.41
C ALA A 221 5.19 23.67 5.01
N GLU A 222 4.66 23.55 3.79
CA GLU A 222 3.55 24.36 3.30
C GLU A 222 2.21 24.03 4.00
N PHE A 223 2.13 22.85 4.63
CA PHE A 223 0.91 22.43 5.35
C PHE A 223 0.77 23.10 6.72
N ALA A 224 1.81 23.74 7.27
CA ALA A 224 1.74 24.42 8.57
C ALA A 224 0.62 25.47 8.63
N GLN A 225 0.29 26.12 7.50
CA GLN A 225 -0.84 27.06 7.39
C GLN A 225 -2.22 26.40 7.54
N PHE A 226 -2.30 25.08 7.46
CA PHE A 226 -3.54 24.28 7.51
C PHE A 226 -3.71 23.53 8.83
N GLU A 227 -3.23 24.09 9.94
CA GLU A 227 -3.33 23.46 11.25
C GLU A 227 -4.74 22.93 11.55
N GLY A 228 -4.81 21.70 12.10
CA GLY A 228 -6.08 21.02 12.38
C GLY A 228 -6.76 20.38 11.16
N ARG A 229 -6.15 20.45 9.96
CA ARG A 229 -6.70 19.87 8.73
C ARG A 229 -5.81 18.84 8.07
N TYR A 230 -4.63 18.55 8.64
CA TYR A 230 -3.74 17.51 8.14
C TYR A 230 -3.11 16.71 9.27
N PHE A 231 -2.67 15.51 8.94
CA PHE A 231 -1.83 14.68 9.81
C PHE A 231 -0.91 13.82 8.97
N PHE A 232 0.36 13.75 9.35
CA PHE A 232 1.36 12.89 8.74
C PHE A 232 2.02 12.03 9.80
N THR A 233 2.21 10.74 9.52
CA THR A 233 3.06 9.92 10.38
C THR A 233 4.52 10.36 10.25
N PRO A 234 5.34 10.26 11.30
CA PRO A 234 6.74 10.73 11.27
C PRO A 234 7.64 9.92 10.33
N LYS A 235 7.21 8.73 9.97
CA LYS A 235 7.82 7.84 8.97
C LYS A 235 6.75 6.87 8.48
N LYS A 236 7.03 6.11 7.42
CA LYS A 236 6.08 5.09 6.94
C LYS A 236 5.79 4.04 8.01
N MET A 237 4.55 4.01 8.51
CA MET A 237 4.10 3.21 9.64
C MET A 237 3.17 2.05 9.26
N GLY A 238 2.58 2.07 8.06
CA GLY A 238 1.53 1.14 7.65
C GLY A 238 1.84 -0.35 7.85
N ALA A 239 3.10 -0.75 7.72
CA ALA A 239 3.56 -2.12 7.93
C ALA A 239 4.37 -2.32 9.22
N GLN A 240 4.33 -1.36 10.17
CA GLN A 240 5.11 -1.40 11.40
C GLN A 240 4.32 -2.05 12.54
N THR A 241 3.91 -3.29 12.35
CA THR A 241 3.31 -4.16 13.39
C THR A 241 4.11 -5.46 13.53
N ALA A 242 4.02 -6.12 14.68
CA ALA A 242 4.68 -7.40 14.92
C ALA A 242 4.22 -8.44 13.87
N GLU A 243 2.93 -8.50 13.61
CA GLU A 243 2.32 -9.43 12.65
C GLU A 243 2.77 -9.16 11.20
N ALA A 244 2.79 -7.90 10.78
CA ALA A 244 3.23 -7.50 9.44
C ALA A 244 4.75 -7.73 9.24
N ASN A 245 5.52 -7.85 10.31
CA ASN A 245 6.93 -8.22 10.26
C ASN A 245 7.14 -9.74 10.16
N ILE A 246 6.31 -10.55 10.80
CA ILE A 246 6.44 -12.02 10.87
C ILE A 246 5.75 -12.73 9.69
N LYS A 247 4.51 -12.32 9.35
CA LYS A 247 3.68 -12.97 8.33
C LYS A 247 4.37 -13.14 6.96
N PRO A 248 5.08 -12.14 6.41
CA PRO A 248 5.75 -12.30 5.12
C PRO A 248 6.83 -13.39 5.13
N GLY A 249 7.58 -13.52 6.21
CA GLY A 249 8.59 -14.58 6.37
C GLY A 249 7.94 -15.96 6.42
N SER A 250 6.89 -16.13 7.25
CA SER A 250 6.13 -17.38 7.33
C SER A 250 5.47 -17.76 6.00
N ALA A 251 4.92 -16.78 5.27
CA ALA A 251 4.39 -17.00 3.93
C ALA A 251 5.48 -17.41 2.95
N GLY A 252 6.65 -16.77 3.01
CA GLY A 252 7.81 -17.13 2.19
C GLY A 252 8.26 -18.59 2.41
N ALA A 253 8.33 -19.02 3.66
CA ALA A 253 8.66 -20.41 3.97
C ALA A 253 7.62 -21.41 3.39
N LYS A 254 6.32 -21.10 3.51
CA LYS A 254 5.25 -21.90 2.89
C LYS A 254 5.36 -21.94 1.37
N HIS A 255 5.68 -20.83 0.71
CA HIS A 255 5.87 -20.79 -0.75
C HIS A 255 7.04 -21.64 -1.19
N ILE A 256 8.17 -21.61 -0.46
CA ILE A 256 9.34 -22.48 -0.74
C ILE A 256 8.97 -23.95 -0.63
N VAL A 257 8.33 -24.35 0.48
CA VAL A 257 7.91 -25.75 0.69
C VAL A 257 6.99 -26.21 -0.44
N ALA A 258 5.95 -25.42 -0.78
CA ALA A 258 5.01 -25.76 -1.84
C ALA A 258 5.70 -25.86 -3.21
N TYR A 259 6.65 -24.95 -3.49
CA TYR A 259 7.42 -25.02 -4.75
C TYR A 259 8.31 -26.27 -4.83
N LEU A 260 9.05 -26.57 -3.77
CA LEU A 260 9.97 -27.71 -3.76
C LEU A 260 9.23 -29.08 -3.77
N GLN A 261 8.02 -29.15 -3.20
CA GLN A 261 7.20 -30.37 -3.17
C GLN A 261 6.38 -30.55 -4.45
N ASP A 262 5.68 -29.50 -4.91
CA ASP A 262 4.61 -29.59 -5.91
C ASP A 262 4.84 -28.69 -7.14
N GLY A 263 5.96 -27.96 -7.20
CA GLY A 263 6.22 -26.99 -8.28
C GLY A 263 5.32 -25.76 -8.23
N TRP A 264 4.63 -25.50 -7.11
CA TRP A 264 3.70 -24.38 -6.97
C TRP A 264 4.41 -23.02 -7.03
N ASN A 265 4.05 -22.19 -8.01
CA ASN A 265 4.72 -20.93 -8.31
C ASN A 265 3.76 -19.74 -8.55
N ARG A 266 2.60 -19.75 -7.90
CA ARG A 266 1.54 -18.73 -8.10
C ARG A 266 2.04 -17.28 -7.99
N PHE A 267 3.03 -17.03 -7.13
CA PHE A 267 3.59 -15.69 -6.90
C PHE A 267 4.95 -15.48 -7.56
N GLN A 268 5.24 -16.24 -8.62
CA GLN A 268 6.44 -16.06 -9.42
C GLN A 268 6.44 -14.69 -10.11
N VAL A 269 7.58 -13.96 -10.00
CA VAL A 269 7.76 -12.60 -10.52
C VAL A 269 8.77 -12.51 -11.67
N ASN A 270 9.58 -13.54 -11.88
CA ASN A 270 10.49 -13.67 -13.02
C ASN A 270 9.89 -14.66 -14.03
N LYS A 271 9.24 -14.13 -15.08
CA LYS A 271 8.65 -14.94 -16.16
C LYS A 271 9.42 -14.74 -17.44
#